data_5164e3c087d3bbd5630cf41a24f664d1
#
_entry.id   5164e3c087d3bbd5630cf41a24f664d1
#
_cell.length_a   1.000
_cell.length_b   1.000
_cell.length_c   1.000
_cell.angle_alpha   90.00
_cell.angle_beta   90.00
_cell.angle_gamma   90.00
#
_symmetry.space_group_name_H-M   'P 1'
#
loop_
_entity.id
_entity.type
_entity.pdbx_description
1 polymer ?
#
loop_
_entity_poly.entity_id
_entity_poly.type
_entity_poly.pdbx_seq_one_letter_code
_entity_poly.pdbx_strand_id
1 'polypeptide(L)'
;MTIVTASASCSLKEDRDGCPCHLIIDLDNAVGNGNADIFIFQDGEEVLADNVVPADYPEGYRCEVRRRPASATVIQGLEESVLNGGRLVIRDGNDADRLFLYNETLQCGSETVMAAADLHKNWTTLEISLAVEESRTAENAEVDDRTAVSPELEEDEDSPAGNVRIDISGGICGMDLRNGAPVRGDFQCIARLADSGFAVYAVNLPRQISSEDEILISVSRNGKELFSCDISEAISKTGFDWSKPDLDDIRLGLNYISASVNVEIAEWETSPESDKVI
;
A
#
# COMPACT_ATOMS: atom_id res chain seq x y z
N MET A 1 -5.37 51.85 64.01
CA MET A 1 -4.67 52.13 62.76
C MET A 1 -4.41 50.76 62.05
N THR A 2 -5.30 50.36 61.21
CA THR A 2 -5.30 49.02 60.62
C THR A 2 -4.69 49.14 59.21
N ILE A 3 -3.53 48.55 59.01
CA ILE A 3 -2.82 48.50 57.68
C ILE A 3 -3.44 47.39 56.91
N VAL A 4 -4.18 47.71 55.84
CA VAL A 4 -4.68 46.76 54.83
C VAL A 4 -3.58 46.63 53.78
N THR A 5 -2.84 45.52 53.80
CA THR A 5 -1.93 45.13 52.71
C THR A 5 -2.75 44.56 51.58
N ALA A 6 -2.92 45.34 50.52
CA ALA A 6 -3.45 44.84 49.25
C ALA A 6 -2.38 43.98 48.58
N SER A 7 -2.55 42.65 48.57
CA SER A 7 -1.77 41.75 47.75
C SER A 7 -2.22 41.90 46.30
N ALA A 8 -1.47 42.67 45.51
CA ALA A 8 -1.64 42.65 44.03
C ALA A 8 -1.16 41.30 43.54
N SER A 9 -2.12 40.40 43.27
CA SER A 9 -1.89 39.19 42.48
C SER A 9 -1.65 39.62 41.03
N CYS A 10 -0.40 39.81 40.64
CA CYS A 10 -0.04 39.84 39.23
C CYS A 10 -0.29 38.43 38.65
N SER A 11 -1.44 38.25 38.01
CA SER A 11 -1.60 37.14 37.06
C SER A 11 -0.67 37.46 35.88
N LEU A 12 0.57 36.99 35.94
CA LEU A 12 1.41 36.86 34.77
C LEU A 12 0.63 35.92 33.82
N LYS A 13 -0.07 36.49 32.84
CA LYS A 13 -0.42 35.75 31.61
C LYS A 13 0.92 35.46 30.95
N GLU A 14 1.51 34.32 31.29
CA GLU A 14 2.63 33.80 30.51
C GLU A 14 2.09 33.65 29.09
N ASP A 15 2.74 34.35 28.15
CA ASP A 15 2.53 34.10 26.72
C ASP A 15 3.10 32.73 26.43
N ARG A 16 2.23 31.70 26.50
CA ARG A 16 2.60 30.30 26.31
C ARG A 16 2.72 29.92 24.83
N ASP A 17 2.44 30.85 23.94
CA ASP A 17 2.50 30.59 22.47
C ASP A 17 3.95 30.27 22.04
N GLY A 18 4.95 30.68 22.80
CA GLY A 18 6.35 30.34 22.57
C GLY A 18 6.82 29.02 23.20
N CYS A 19 6.02 28.38 24.07
CA CYS A 19 6.39 27.10 24.69
C CYS A 19 6.11 25.95 23.71
N PRO A 20 6.99 24.92 23.60
CA PRO A 20 6.73 23.76 22.79
C PRO A 20 5.60 22.91 23.36
N CYS A 21 4.98 22.10 22.50
CA CYS A 21 4.18 20.94 22.85
C CYS A 21 5.06 19.70 22.72
N HIS A 22 5.10 18.87 23.74
CA HIS A 22 5.75 17.55 23.67
C HIS A 22 4.77 16.56 23.06
N LEU A 23 5.03 16.18 21.81
CA LEU A 23 4.27 15.14 21.13
C LEU A 23 4.90 13.77 21.41
N ILE A 24 4.09 12.83 21.89
CA ILE A 24 4.48 11.44 22.15
C ILE A 24 3.67 10.56 21.21
N ILE A 25 4.33 9.82 20.35
CA ILE A 25 3.73 8.85 19.44
C ILE A 25 4.01 7.45 19.98
N ASP A 26 2.97 6.79 20.44
CA ASP A 26 3.03 5.39 20.88
C ASP A 26 3.15 4.50 19.65
N LEU A 27 4.19 3.66 19.61
CA LEU A 27 4.54 2.75 18.51
C LEU A 27 4.31 1.27 18.88
N ASP A 28 3.60 0.97 19.98
CA ASP A 28 3.40 -0.40 20.45
C ASP A 28 2.65 -1.28 19.42
N ASN A 29 1.85 -0.66 18.54
CA ASN A 29 1.12 -1.33 17.46
C ASN A 29 1.90 -1.36 16.14
N ALA A 30 3.21 -1.04 16.16
CA ALA A 30 4.05 -1.18 14.98
C ALA A 30 4.11 -2.63 14.49
N VAL A 31 4.03 -2.83 13.18
CA VAL A 31 3.98 -4.17 12.58
C VAL A 31 5.37 -4.79 12.53
N GLY A 32 5.52 -5.97 13.13
CA GLY A 32 6.78 -6.73 13.10
C GLY A 32 7.98 -5.99 13.70
N ASN A 33 9.20 -6.31 13.23
CA ASN A 33 10.46 -5.73 13.71
C ASN A 33 11.06 -4.68 12.75
N GLY A 34 10.26 -4.17 11.81
CA GLY A 34 10.72 -3.20 10.81
C GLY A 34 10.93 -1.80 11.39
N ASN A 35 11.74 -0.99 10.70
CA ASN A 35 11.85 0.43 11.00
C ASN A 35 10.53 1.14 10.69
N ALA A 36 10.28 2.23 11.40
CA ALA A 36 9.18 3.15 11.14
C ALA A 36 9.73 4.52 10.72
N ASP A 37 9.20 5.04 9.62
CA ASP A 37 9.45 6.41 9.20
C ASP A 37 8.37 7.32 9.80
N ILE A 38 8.80 8.35 10.55
CA ILE A 38 7.94 9.28 11.24
C ILE A 38 8.07 10.66 10.60
N PHE A 39 6.95 11.22 10.16
CA PHE A 39 6.87 12.56 9.59
C PHE A 39 5.90 13.42 10.38
N ILE A 40 6.32 14.64 10.74
CA ILE A 40 5.46 15.63 11.38
C ILE A 40 5.40 16.87 10.49
N PHE A 41 4.17 17.32 10.23
CA PHE A 41 3.92 18.52 9.44
C PHE A 41 3.16 19.55 10.28
N GLN A 42 3.57 20.81 10.18
CA GLN A 42 2.82 21.95 10.72
C GLN A 42 2.71 23.03 9.64
N ASP A 43 1.51 23.59 9.46
CA ASP A 43 1.23 24.59 8.41
C ASP A 43 1.59 24.11 6.99
N GLY A 44 1.55 22.79 6.78
CA GLY A 44 1.90 22.16 5.50
C GLY A 44 3.38 21.96 5.24
N GLU A 45 4.24 22.40 6.17
CA GLU A 45 5.69 22.21 6.11
C GLU A 45 6.12 21.02 6.98
N GLU A 46 7.10 20.25 6.51
CA GLU A 46 7.73 19.19 7.27
C GLU A 46 8.61 19.82 8.36
N VAL A 47 8.30 19.53 9.61
CA VAL A 47 9.05 20.01 10.78
C VAL A 47 9.91 18.94 11.41
N LEU A 48 9.63 17.66 11.08
CA LEU A 48 10.41 16.52 11.51
C LEU A 48 10.25 15.38 10.50
N ALA A 49 11.36 14.72 10.17
CA ALA A 49 11.42 13.42 9.52
C ALA A 49 12.48 12.57 10.23
N ASP A 50 12.11 11.37 10.66
CA ASP A 50 12.99 10.45 11.38
C ASP A 50 12.69 9.00 10.99
N ASN A 51 13.70 8.13 11.07
CA ASN A 51 13.56 6.70 10.84
C ASN A 51 14.02 5.96 12.10
N VAL A 52 13.12 5.25 12.73
CA VAL A 52 13.32 4.69 14.07
C VAL A 52 13.02 3.19 14.12
N VAL A 53 13.64 2.49 15.05
CA VAL A 53 13.28 1.14 15.44
C VAL A 53 12.26 1.24 16.58
N PRO A 54 10.98 0.85 16.41
CA PRO A 54 9.94 1.00 17.43
C PRO A 54 10.32 0.42 18.78
N ALA A 55 11.02 -0.71 18.82
CA ALA A 55 11.47 -1.37 20.04
C ALA A 55 12.44 -0.53 20.91
N ASP A 56 13.09 0.48 20.34
CA ASP A 56 13.97 1.39 21.07
C ASP A 56 13.17 2.50 21.83
N TYR A 57 11.86 2.57 21.58
CA TYR A 57 10.95 3.60 22.13
C TYR A 57 9.79 3.01 22.93
N PRO A 58 10.02 2.23 23.99
CA PRO A 58 8.96 1.55 24.75
C PRO A 58 8.01 2.51 25.50
N GLU A 59 8.36 3.77 25.62
CA GLU A 59 7.50 4.82 26.19
C GLU A 59 6.95 5.77 25.10
N GLY A 60 7.02 5.36 23.82
CA GLY A 60 6.67 6.15 22.64
C GLY A 60 7.80 7.08 22.17
N TYR A 61 7.75 7.39 20.87
CA TYR A 61 8.65 8.35 20.23
C TYR A 61 8.28 9.77 20.66
N ARG A 62 9.26 10.57 21.11
CA ARG A 62 9.04 11.91 21.67
C ARG A 62 9.69 12.98 20.81
N CYS A 63 8.92 14.00 20.43
CA CYS A 63 9.43 15.18 19.75
C CYS A 63 8.77 16.47 20.26
N GLU A 64 9.35 17.60 19.91
CA GLU A 64 8.81 18.92 20.24
C GLU A 64 8.22 19.58 18.99
N VAL A 65 7.01 20.09 19.10
CA VAL A 65 6.31 20.82 18.05
C VAL A 65 5.76 22.14 18.60
N ARG A 66 5.40 23.08 17.75
CA ARG A 66 4.73 24.32 18.19
C ARG A 66 3.32 24.03 18.69
N ARG A 67 2.78 24.87 19.57
CA ARG A 67 1.42 24.72 20.12
C ARG A 67 0.35 25.11 19.10
N ARG A 68 0.23 24.32 18.05
CA ARG A 68 -0.76 24.42 16.98
C ARG A 68 -0.97 23.05 16.36
N PRO A 69 -2.01 22.86 15.54
CA PRO A 69 -2.27 21.56 14.91
C PRO A 69 -1.02 21.03 14.18
N ALA A 70 -0.77 19.74 14.35
CA ALA A 70 0.28 19.01 13.67
C ALA A 70 -0.29 17.76 13.00
N SER A 71 0.09 17.48 11.79
CA SER A 71 -0.18 16.17 11.17
C SER A 71 0.99 15.25 11.49
N ALA A 72 0.68 14.10 12.08
CA ALA A 72 1.63 13.03 12.35
C ALA A 72 1.37 11.86 11.42
N THR A 73 2.42 11.40 10.74
CA THR A 73 2.38 10.24 9.84
C THR A 73 3.46 9.26 10.26
N VAL A 74 3.06 8.01 10.45
CA VAL A 74 3.99 6.90 10.69
C VAL A 74 3.80 5.87 9.58
N ILE A 75 4.91 5.43 9.00
CA ILE A 75 4.91 4.47 7.89
C ILE A 75 5.88 3.34 8.20
N GLN A 76 5.47 2.11 7.89
CA GLN A 76 6.36 0.95 7.79
C GLN A 76 6.23 0.32 6.41
N GLY A 77 7.30 -0.31 5.92
CA GLY A 77 7.30 -0.98 4.62
C GLY A 77 7.64 -0.07 3.44
N LEU A 78 8.26 1.10 3.68
CA LEU A 78 8.77 1.96 2.61
C LEU A 78 10.03 1.34 1.99
N GLU A 79 10.00 1.03 0.68
CA GLU A 79 11.09 0.35 -0.03
C GLU A 79 11.51 1.10 -1.29
N GLU A 80 10.62 1.24 -2.25
CA GLU A 80 10.91 1.69 -3.62
C GLU A 80 10.36 3.08 -3.94
N SER A 81 9.33 3.53 -3.22
CA SER A 81 8.71 4.84 -3.44
C SER A 81 9.65 6.00 -3.08
N VAL A 82 9.42 7.15 -3.68
CA VAL A 82 10.24 8.35 -3.51
C VAL A 82 9.50 9.41 -2.71
N LEU A 83 10.15 9.91 -1.66
CA LEU A 83 9.66 11.07 -0.93
C LEU A 83 9.96 12.36 -1.71
N ASN A 84 8.92 13.14 -1.99
CA ASN A 84 9.02 14.41 -2.71
C ASN A 84 8.08 15.46 -2.10
N GLY A 85 8.62 16.39 -1.32
CA GLY A 85 7.88 17.52 -0.75
C GLY A 85 6.67 17.12 0.10
N GLY A 86 6.81 16.11 0.96
CA GLY A 86 5.72 15.57 1.80
C GLY A 86 4.75 14.69 1.03
N ARG A 87 5.09 14.24 -0.17
CA ARG A 87 4.37 13.24 -0.94
C ARG A 87 5.23 12.01 -1.14
N LEU A 88 4.64 10.86 -0.96
CA LEU A 88 5.22 9.58 -1.31
C LEU A 88 4.73 9.23 -2.72
N VAL A 89 5.67 9.06 -3.66
CA VAL A 89 5.36 8.80 -5.07
C VAL A 89 5.99 7.47 -5.48
N ILE A 90 5.18 6.59 -6.06
CA ILE A 90 5.63 5.31 -6.61
C ILE A 90 6.53 5.62 -7.82
N ARG A 91 7.67 4.96 -7.91
CA ARG A 91 8.56 5.09 -9.07
C ARG A 91 7.92 4.49 -10.30
N ASP A 92 8.14 5.12 -11.44
CA ASP A 92 7.72 4.60 -12.73
C ASP A 92 8.27 3.17 -12.96
N GLY A 93 7.40 2.28 -13.36
CA GLY A 93 7.69 0.86 -13.57
C GLY A 93 7.60 -0.04 -12.33
N ASN A 94 7.49 0.53 -11.12
CA ASN A 94 7.32 -0.22 -9.87
C ASN A 94 5.85 -0.30 -9.47
N ASP A 95 5.50 -1.37 -8.75
CA ASP A 95 4.22 -1.45 -8.03
C ASP A 95 4.28 -0.67 -6.69
N ALA A 96 3.15 -0.54 -6.01
CA ALA A 96 3.09 0.17 -4.73
C ALA A 96 3.85 -0.60 -3.65
N ASP A 97 4.54 0.13 -2.76
CA ASP A 97 5.12 -0.45 -1.55
C ASP A 97 4.03 -1.02 -0.64
N ARG A 98 4.38 -2.04 0.13
CA ARG A 98 3.50 -2.65 1.14
C ARG A 98 3.49 -1.83 2.41
N LEU A 99 2.82 -0.68 2.35
CA LEU A 99 2.83 0.30 3.42
C LEU A 99 1.79 0.01 4.51
N PHE A 100 2.24 -0.07 5.75
CA PHE A 100 1.39 0.14 6.90
C PHE A 100 1.45 1.62 7.29
N LEU A 101 0.30 2.24 7.42
CA LEU A 101 0.16 3.68 7.56
C LEU A 101 -0.69 4.07 8.76
N TYR A 102 -0.19 5.00 9.55
CA TYR A 102 -0.98 5.84 10.45
C TYR A 102 -0.88 7.29 9.98
N ASN A 103 -1.99 8.02 9.96
CA ASN A 103 -2.01 9.45 9.71
C ASN A 103 -3.13 10.11 10.52
N GLU A 104 -2.78 11.12 11.33
CA GLU A 104 -3.75 11.87 12.12
C GLU A 104 -3.34 13.34 12.26
N THR A 105 -4.33 14.23 12.30
CA THR A 105 -4.13 15.63 12.65
C THR A 105 -4.39 15.84 14.14
N LEU A 106 -3.33 16.13 14.89
CA LEU A 106 -3.30 16.26 16.33
C LEU A 106 -3.43 17.72 16.76
N GLN A 107 -4.20 17.96 17.82
CA GLN A 107 -4.38 19.31 18.41
C GLN A 107 -3.31 19.56 19.47
N CYS A 108 -2.15 20.09 19.07
CA CYS A 108 -0.99 20.32 19.94
C CYS A 108 -1.10 21.62 20.76
N GLY A 109 -2.28 21.95 21.28
CA GLY A 109 -2.52 23.14 22.11
C GLY A 109 -2.08 23.01 23.57
N SER A 110 -1.91 21.79 24.09
CA SER A 110 -1.48 21.49 25.45
C SER A 110 0.04 21.37 25.57
N GLU A 111 0.55 21.18 26.80
CA GLU A 111 1.97 20.96 27.06
C GLU A 111 2.43 19.61 26.53
N THR A 112 1.57 18.59 26.60
CA THR A 112 1.84 17.25 26.10
C THR A 112 0.63 16.73 25.37
N VAL A 113 0.85 16.07 24.24
CA VAL A 113 -0.14 15.34 23.44
C VAL A 113 0.39 13.95 23.18
N MET A 114 -0.48 12.94 23.34
CA MET A 114 -0.17 11.55 23.03
C MET A 114 -1.04 11.09 21.87
N ALA A 115 -0.46 10.34 20.97
CA ALA A 115 -1.13 9.66 19.86
C ALA A 115 -0.71 8.19 19.86
N ALA A 116 -1.66 7.27 19.67
CA ALA A 116 -1.38 5.86 19.43
C ALA A 116 -1.34 5.64 17.93
N ALA A 117 -0.18 5.25 17.40
CA ALA A 117 -0.03 4.96 15.99
C ALA A 117 -0.58 3.56 15.68
N ASP A 118 -1.87 3.48 15.37
CA ASP A 118 -2.51 2.27 14.87
C ASP A 118 -2.28 2.18 13.37
N LEU A 119 -1.37 1.30 12.98
CA LEU A 119 -0.91 1.17 11.60
C LEU A 119 -1.83 0.27 10.79
N HIS A 120 -2.33 0.77 9.68
CA HIS A 120 -3.27 0.09 8.79
C HIS A 120 -2.66 -0.22 7.43
N LYS A 121 -3.05 -1.35 6.84
CA LYS A 121 -2.64 -1.78 5.49
C LYS A 121 -3.15 -0.80 4.43
N ASN A 122 -2.23 -0.13 3.72
CA ASN A 122 -2.55 0.94 2.77
C ASN A 122 -2.29 0.57 1.29
N TRP A 123 -2.26 -0.69 0.96
CA TRP A 123 -2.16 -1.22 -0.41
C TRP A 123 -3.15 -2.35 -0.63
N THR A 124 -3.35 -2.71 -1.88
CA THR A 124 -4.14 -3.88 -2.28
C THR A 124 -3.27 -4.76 -3.16
N THR A 125 -3.13 -6.04 -2.83
CA THR A 125 -2.51 -6.99 -3.74
C THR A 125 -3.55 -7.46 -4.75
N LEU A 126 -3.28 -7.25 -6.03
CA LEU A 126 -4.05 -7.76 -7.14
C LEU A 126 -3.38 -9.05 -7.63
N GLU A 127 -4.00 -10.20 -7.35
CA GLU A 127 -3.61 -11.51 -7.87
C GLU A 127 -4.36 -11.78 -9.17
N ILE A 128 -3.63 -12.04 -10.25
CA ILE A 128 -4.19 -12.20 -11.60
C ILE A 128 -3.95 -13.62 -12.06
N SER A 129 -5.02 -14.40 -12.21
CA SER A 129 -4.99 -15.74 -12.80
C SER A 129 -5.40 -15.68 -14.25
N LEU A 130 -4.55 -16.19 -15.15
CA LEU A 130 -4.86 -16.31 -16.56
C LEU A 130 -5.48 -17.69 -16.84
N ALA A 131 -6.75 -17.70 -17.24
CA ALA A 131 -7.38 -18.92 -17.74
C ALA A 131 -6.89 -19.19 -19.17
N VAL A 132 -6.10 -20.25 -19.32
CA VAL A 132 -5.75 -20.84 -20.60
C VAL A 132 -6.80 -21.94 -20.86
N GLU A 133 -7.70 -21.79 -21.83
CA GLU A 133 -8.45 -22.95 -22.31
C GLU A 133 -7.44 -23.89 -22.95
N GLU A 134 -7.11 -24.98 -22.26
CA GLU A 134 -6.55 -26.14 -22.93
C GLU A 134 -7.54 -26.56 -24.00
N SER A 135 -7.19 -26.39 -25.26
CA SER A 135 -7.92 -27.01 -26.38
C SER A 135 -7.88 -28.51 -26.15
N ARG A 136 -8.90 -29.03 -25.44
CA ARG A 136 -9.16 -30.47 -25.45
C ARG A 136 -9.59 -30.88 -26.87
N THR A 137 -8.64 -31.05 -27.76
CA THR A 137 -8.80 -31.96 -28.87
C THR A 137 -8.75 -33.37 -28.28
N ALA A 138 -9.92 -33.79 -27.76
CA ALA A 138 -10.19 -35.21 -27.56
C ALA A 138 -10.39 -35.83 -28.91
N GLU A 139 -9.34 -36.12 -29.64
CA GLU A 139 -9.37 -37.09 -30.73
C GLU A 139 -8.62 -38.33 -30.29
N ASN A 140 -9.36 -39.43 -30.26
CA ASN A 140 -8.94 -40.80 -30.10
C ASN A 140 -7.60 -41.06 -30.79
N ALA A 141 -6.54 -41.34 -30.03
CA ALA A 141 -5.36 -42.00 -30.53
C ALA A 141 -5.28 -43.37 -29.86
N GLU A 142 -5.55 -44.37 -30.66
CA GLU A 142 -5.30 -45.78 -30.38
C GLU A 142 -3.83 -45.96 -29.97
N VAL A 143 -3.65 -46.70 -28.90
CA VAL A 143 -2.34 -47.13 -28.39
C VAL A 143 -1.68 -48.02 -29.47
N ASP A 144 -0.56 -47.59 -30.04
CA ASP A 144 0.38 -48.50 -30.70
C ASP A 144 1.73 -48.43 -29.94
N ASP A 145 2.04 -49.58 -29.38
CA ASP A 145 3.24 -49.88 -28.62
C ASP A 145 4.44 -49.98 -29.59
N ARG A 146 5.42 -49.07 -29.52
CA ARG A 146 6.84 -49.35 -29.82
C ARG A 146 7.78 -48.15 -29.65
N THR A 147 8.85 -48.46 -28.91
CA THR A 147 10.19 -47.85 -28.90
C THR A 147 10.44 -46.60 -28.07
N ALA A 148 11.06 -46.90 -26.92
CA ALA A 148 11.81 -45.92 -26.10
C ALA A 148 13.00 -45.35 -26.90
N VAL A 149 12.93 -44.04 -27.17
CA VAL A 149 14.08 -43.20 -27.46
C VAL A 149 13.99 -42.04 -26.49
N SER A 150 15.03 -41.87 -25.64
CA SER A 150 15.16 -40.72 -24.76
C SER A 150 15.21 -39.46 -25.62
N PRO A 151 14.30 -38.50 -25.44
CA PRO A 151 14.50 -37.19 -26.02
C PRO A 151 15.48 -36.41 -25.17
N GLU A 152 16.52 -35.88 -25.80
CA GLU A 152 17.29 -34.75 -25.29
C GLU A 152 16.32 -33.63 -24.92
N LEU A 153 16.58 -33.01 -23.77
CA LEU A 153 15.83 -31.86 -23.26
C LEU A 153 15.99 -30.69 -24.25
N GLU A 154 15.13 -30.62 -25.24
CA GLU A 154 14.85 -29.36 -25.92
C GLU A 154 14.08 -28.50 -24.91
N GLU A 155 14.61 -27.32 -24.61
CA GLU A 155 13.95 -26.33 -23.78
C GLU A 155 12.61 -25.99 -24.44
N ASP A 156 11.49 -26.45 -23.84
CA ASP A 156 10.14 -26.22 -24.33
C ASP A 156 9.85 -24.71 -24.33
N GLU A 157 9.97 -24.06 -25.48
CA GLU A 157 9.50 -22.71 -25.76
C GLU A 157 7.96 -22.58 -25.62
N ASP A 158 7.25 -23.65 -25.35
CA ASP A 158 5.79 -23.75 -25.27
C ASP A 158 5.22 -23.84 -23.83
N SER A 159 5.97 -23.40 -22.82
CA SER A 159 5.37 -23.21 -21.50
C SER A 159 4.20 -22.21 -21.60
N PRO A 160 2.98 -22.54 -21.12
CA PRO A 160 1.82 -21.64 -21.19
C PRO A 160 2.07 -20.28 -20.52
N ALA A 161 3.01 -20.17 -19.58
CA ALA A 161 3.47 -18.94 -18.95
C ALA A 161 4.58 -18.21 -19.76
N GLY A 162 5.13 -18.81 -20.84
CA GLY A 162 6.22 -18.24 -21.63
C GLY A 162 5.81 -16.93 -22.30
N ASN A 163 6.58 -15.84 -22.03
CA ASN A 163 6.50 -14.53 -22.69
C ASN A 163 5.15 -13.77 -22.53
N VAL A 164 4.32 -14.08 -21.52
CA VAL A 164 3.18 -13.24 -21.16
C VAL A 164 3.65 -12.07 -20.31
N ARG A 165 3.22 -10.86 -20.68
CA ARG A 165 3.45 -9.63 -19.92
C ARG A 165 2.09 -9.01 -19.60
N ILE A 166 1.93 -8.61 -18.35
CA ILE A 166 0.73 -7.92 -17.87
C ILE A 166 1.17 -6.53 -17.39
N ASP A 167 0.73 -5.50 -18.10
CA ASP A 167 0.93 -4.11 -17.74
C ASP A 167 -0.31 -3.60 -17.01
N ILE A 168 -0.09 -2.90 -15.90
CA ILE A 168 -1.14 -2.26 -15.10
C ILE A 168 -0.87 -0.76 -15.11
N SER A 169 -1.91 0.03 -15.30
CA SER A 169 -1.82 1.49 -15.19
C SER A 169 -3.04 2.08 -14.50
N GLY A 170 -2.88 3.29 -13.95
CA GLY A 170 -3.96 3.98 -13.24
C GLY A 170 -3.66 5.46 -13.00
N GLY A 171 -4.62 6.15 -12.40
CA GLY A 171 -4.56 7.59 -12.14
C GLY A 171 -4.09 7.99 -10.74
N ILE A 172 -3.65 7.03 -9.90
CA ILE A 172 -3.13 7.28 -8.56
C ILE A 172 -1.68 6.80 -8.49
N CYS A 173 -0.76 7.73 -8.24
CA CYS A 173 0.68 7.44 -8.24
C CYS A 173 1.34 7.49 -6.85
N GLY A 174 0.57 7.67 -5.78
CA GLY A 174 1.15 7.77 -4.44
C GLY A 174 0.21 8.35 -3.40
N MET A 175 0.80 8.95 -2.36
CA MET A 175 0.08 9.45 -1.18
C MET A 175 0.68 10.77 -0.68
N ASP A 176 -0.16 11.68 -0.19
CA ASP A 176 0.24 12.90 0.52
C ASP A 176 0.37 12.59 2.01
N LEU A 177 1.58 12.68 2.55
CA LEU A 177 1.89 12.35 3.94
C LEU A 177 1.26 13.32 4.95
N ARG A 178 0.85 14.52 4.50
CA ARG A 178 0.26 15.54 5.37
C ARG A 178 -1.18 15.19 5.80
N ASN A 179 -1.85 14.34 5.03
CA ASN A 179 -3.26 14.00 5.28
C ASN A 179 -3.65 12.55 4.91
N GLY A 180 -2.67 11.72 4.51
CA GLY A 180 -2.90 10.34 4.10
C GLY A 180 -3.69 10.17 2.79
N ALA A 181 -3.96 11.25 2.06
CA ALA A 181 -4.79 11.19 0.86
C ALA A 181 -4.01 10.67 -0.36
N PRO A 182 -4.64 9.85 -1.24
CA PRO A 182 -4.05 9.44 -2.50
C PRO A 182 -3.71 10.62 -3.39
N VAL A 183 -2.58 10.54 -4.10
CA VAL A 183 -2.10 11.57 -5.03
C VAL A 183 -2.40 11.15 -6.47
N ARG A 184 -3.12 12.01 -7.20
CA ARG A 184 -3.36 11.80 -8.64
C ARG A 184 -2.08 11.99 -9.44
N GLY A 185 -1.90 11.12 -10.42
CA GLY A 185 -0.77 11.10 -11.33
C GLY A 185 -0.68 9.77 -12.06
N ASP A 186 0.18 9.69 -13.05
CA ASP A 186 0.36 8.48 -13.82
C ASP A 186 1.02 7.39 -12.96
N PHE A 187 0.41 6.22 -12.93
CA PHE A 187 0.92 4.99 -12.33
C PHE A 187 1.02 3.94 -13.41
N GLN A 188 2.17 3.29 -13.51
CA GLN A 188 2.36 2.18 -14.44
C GLN A 188 3.37 1.18 -13.86
N CYS A 189 3.02 -0.11 -13.91
CA CYS A 189 3.88 -1.20 -13.47
C CYS A 189 3.63 -2.47 -14.27
N ILE A 190 4.48 -3.48 -14.05
CA ILE A 190 4.36 -4.81 -14.65
C ILE A 190 4.07 -5.81 -13.54
N ALA A 191 3.00 -6.59 -13.67
CA ALA A 191 2.70 -7.63 -12.72
C ALA A 191 3.78 -8.74 -12.76
N ARG A 192 4.20 -9.18 -11.58
CA ARG A 192 5.24 -10.21 -11.41
C ARG A 192 4.60 -11.59 -11.37
N LEU A 193 5.24 -12.57 -12.02
CA LEU A 193 4.81 -13.96 -11.93
C LEU A 193 5.03 -14.46 -10.49
N ALA A 194 3.94 -14.73 -9.79
CA ALA A 194 3.92 -15.20 -8.40
C ALA A 194 3.96 -16.73 -8.33
N ASP A 195 3.23 -17.42 -9.24
CA ASP A 195 3.22 -18.87 -9.34
C ASP A 195 3.25 -19.29 -10.82
N SER A 196 4.34 -19.95 -11.23
CA SER A 196 4.52 -20.43 -12.60
C SER A 196 3.66 -21.65 -12.92
N GLY A 197 3.32 -22.47 -11.92
CA GLY A 197 2.51 -23.70 -12.12
C GLY A 197 1.06 -23.39 -12.49
N PHE A 198 0.54 -22.22 -12.02
CA PHE A 198 -0.84 -21.80 -12.25
C PHE A 198 -0.96 -20.51 -13.07
N ALA A 199 0.15 -19.98 -13.61
CA ALA A 199 0.18 -18.70 -14.31
C ALA A 199 -0.51 -17.56 -13.51
N VAL A 200 -0.17 -17.47 -12.21
CA VAL A 200 -0.65 -16.42 -11.31
C VAL A 200 0.37 -15.30 -11.29
N TYR A 201 -0.10 -14.09 -11.54
CA TYR A 201 0.69 -12.87 -11.47
C TYR A 201 0.20 -12.01 -10.29
N ALA A 202 1.09 -11.24 -9.69
CA ALA A 202 0.75 -10.35 -8.59
C ALA A 202 1.33 -8.95 -8.79
N VAL A 203 0.60 -7.96 -8.29
CA VAL A 203 1.00 -6.56 -8.27
C VAL A 203 0.35 -5.86 -7.08
N ASN A 204 1.06 -4.93 -6.44
CA ASN A 204 0.48 -4.10 -5.40
C ASN A 204 -0.04 -2.79 -6.00
N LEU A 205 -1.30 -2.47 -5.75
CA LEU A 205 -1.94 -1.23 -6.15
C LEU A 205 -1.96 -0.25 -4.99
N PRO A 206 -1.75 1.05 -5.25
CA PRO A 206 -1.98 2.08 -4.25
C PRO A 206 -3.47 2.21 -3.94
N ARG A 207 -3.80 2.70 -2.73
CA ARG A 207 -5.16 3.08 -2.36
C ARG A 207 -5.74 4.06 -3.38
N GLN A 208 -6.93 3.76 -3.90
CA GLN A 208 -7.66 4.65 -4.80
C GLN A 208 -8.49 5.67 -4.00
N ILE A 209 -8.92 6.75 -4.65
CA ILE A 209 -9.82 7.75 -4.05
C ILE A 209 -11.25 7.23 -4.08
N SER A 210 -11.62 6.56 -5.16
CA SER A 210 -12.95 6.01 -5.38
C SER A 210 -12.91 4.79 -6.29
N SER A 211 -14.02 4.09 -6.39
CA SER A 211 -14.21 2.99 -7.34
C SER A 211 -14.35 3.46 -8.81
N GLU A 212 -14.35 4.77 -9.05
CA GLU A 212 -14.39 5.36 -10.39
C GLU A 212 -12.98 5.68 -10.93
N ASP A 213 -11.95 5.58 -10.08
CA ASP A 213 -10.58 5.77 -10.54
C ASP A 213 -10.21 4.62 -11.47
N GLU A 214 -9.80 4.95 -12.68
CA GLU A 214 -9.50 3.99 -13.74
C GLU A 214 -8.29 3.12 -13.37
N ILE A 215 -8.44 1.80 -13.55
CA ILE A 215 -7.37 0.81 -13.43
C ILE A 215 -7.38 -0.03 -14.70
N LEU A 216 -6.41 0.22 -15.57
CA LEU A 216 -6.27 -0.46 -16.84
C LEU A 216 -5.34 -1.67 -16.72
N ILE A 217 -5.75 -2.78 -17.30
CA ILE A 217 -4.92 -3.96 -17.50
C ILE A 217 -4.71 -4.16 -19.01
N SER A 218 -3.46 -4.39 -19.40
CA SER A 218 -3.11 -4.86 -20.75
C SER A 218 -2.32 -6.16 -20.66
N VAL A 219 -2.77 -7.17 -21.34
CA VAL A 219 -2.10 -8.48 -21.45
C VAL A 219 -1.50 -8.60 -22.83
N SER A 220 -0.21 -8.84 -22.91
CA SER A 220 0.51 -9.03 -24.15
C SER A 220 1.31 -10.33 -24.15
N ARG A 221 1.51 -10.92 -25.34
CA ARG A 221 2.36 -12.09 -25.53
C ARG A 221 3.27 -11.87 -26.73
N ASN A 222 4.58 -12.06 -26.53
CA ASN A 222 5.60 -11.80 -27.54
C ASN A 222 5.53 -10.38 -28.13
N GLY A 223 5.19 -9.38 -27.29
CA GLY A 223 5.06 -7.96 -27.70
C GLY A 223 3.78 -7.63 -28.46
N LYS A 224 2.86 -8.58 -28.64
CA LYS A 224 1.54 -8.34 -29.24
C LYS A 224 0.48 -8.28 -28.15
N GLU A 225 -0.26 -7.18 -28.10
CA GLU A 225 -1.42 -7.05 -27.22
C GLU A 225 -2.50 -8.07 -27.58
N LEU A 226 -2.94 -8.83 -26.58
CA LEU A 226 -4.01 -9.81 -26.68
C LEU A 226 -5.34 -9.27 -26.15
N PHE A 227 -5.26 -8.47 -25.09
CA PHE A 227 -6.41 -8.01 -24.36
C PHE A 227 -6.06 -6.75 -23.57
N SER A 228 -6.99 -5.79 -23.51
CA SER A 228 -6.90 -4.62 -22.65
C SER A 228 -8.28 -4.24 -22.14
N CYS A 229 -8.42 -3.94 -20.85
CA CYS A 229 -9.67 -3.47 -20.27
C CYS A 229 -9.45 -2.62 -19.02
N ASP A 230 -10.45 -1.82 -18.69
CA ASP A 230 -10.60 -1.20 -17.39
C ASP A 230 -11.28 -2.20 -16.43
N ILE A 231 -10.65 -2.47 -15.29
CA ILE A 231 -11.15 -3.38 -14.26
C ILE A 231 -11.84 -2.66 -13.10
N SER A 232 -11.81 -1.33 -13.05
CA SER A 232 -12.39 -0.54 -11.95
C SER A 232 -13.89 -0.79 -11.78
N GLU A 233 -14.65 -0.90 -12.90
CA GLU A 233 -16.07 -1.23 -12.85
C GLU A 233 -16.32 -2.66 -12.30
N ALA A 234 -15.47 -3.62 -12.67
CA ALA A 234 -15.57 -4.99 -12.19
C ALA A 234 -15.26 -5.06 -10.69
N ILE A 235 -14.23 -4.38 -10.21
CA ILE A 235 -13.90 -4.25 -8.78
C ILE A 235 -15.07 -3.59 -8.03
N SER A 236 -15.61 -2.48 -8.54
CA SER A 236 -16.72 -1.76 -7.92
C SER A 236 -17.96 -2.65 -7.74
N LYS A 237 -18.27 -3.52 -8.68
CA LYS A 237 -19.42 -4.45 -8.61
C LYS A 237 -19.29 -5.49 -7.49
N THR A 238 -18.08 -5.79 -7.03
CA THR A 238 -17.87 -6.69 -5.89
C THR A 238 -18.19 -6.06 -4.55
N GLY A 239 -18.33 -4.72 -4.49
CA GLY A 239 -18.48 -3.97 -3.26
C GLY A 239 -17.16 -3.69 -2.55
N PHE A 240 -16.02 -3.78 -3.26
CA PHE A 240 -14.71 -3.43 -2.71
C PHE A 240 -14.70 -1.99 -2.19
N ASP A 241 -14.28 -1.81 -0.94
CA ASP A 241 -14.31 -0.53 -0.24
C ASP A 241 -12.90 0.04 -0.04
N TRP A 242 -12.53 1.01 -0.88
CA TRP A 242 -11.27 1.73 -0.80
C TRP A 242 -11.12 2.60 0.45
N SER A 243 -12.21 2.83 1.21
CA SER A 243 -12.20 3.64 2.45
C SER A 243 -11.91 2.83 3.71
N LYS A 244 -11.87 1.49 3.63
CA LYS A 244 -11.50 0.65 4.78
C LYS A 244 -10.15 1.06 5.34
N PRO A 245 -9.95 1.06 6.66
CA PRO A 245 -8.63 1.25 7.26
C PRO A 245 -7.62 0.27 6.67
N ASP A 246 -7.88 -1.03 6.78
CA ASP A 246 -7.08 -2.09 6.16
C ASP A 246 -7.71 -2.51 4.85
N LEU A 247 -6.98 -2.37 3.75
CA LEU A 247 -7.49 -2.76 2.42
C LEU A 247 -7.45 -4.27 2.25
N ASP A 248 -8.54 -4.83 1.73
CA ASP A 248 -8.60 -6.21 1.29
C ASP A 248 -7.71 -6.44 0.05
N ASP A 249 -7.48 -7.70 -0.31
CA ASP A 249 -6.82 -8.08 -1.55
C ASP A 249 -7.85 -8.45 -2.63
N ILE A 250 -7.44 -8.38 -3.89
CA ILE A 250 -8.31 -8.63 -5.05
C ILE A 250 -7.77 -9.82 -5.83
N ARG A 251 -8.63 -10.80 -6.13
CA ARG A 251 -8.35 -11.89 -7.06
C ARG A 251 -9.07 -11.65 -8.36
N LEU A 252 -8.32 -11.66 -9.45
CA LEU A 252 -8.79 -11.39 -10.78
C LEU A 252 -8.58 -12.62 -11.67
N GLY A 253 -9.67 -13.21 -12.14
CA GLY A 253 -9.64 -14.22 -13.19
C GLY A 253 -9.81 -13.58 -14.57
N LEU A 254 -8.79 -13.64 -15.40
CA LEU A 254 -8.83 -13.16 -16.78
C LEU A 254 -8.91 -14.31 -17.76
N ASN A 255 -9.95 -14.34 -18.59
CA ASN A 255 -9.99 -15.16 -19.78
C ASN A 255 -9.84 -14.26 -21.01
N TYR A 256 -8.62 -14.19 -21.55
CA TYR A 256 -8.31 -13.32 -22.68
C TYR A 256 -8.85 -13.82 -24.02
N ILE A 257 -9.29 -15.09 -24.11
CA ILE A 257 -9.92 -15.66 -25.32
C ILE A 257 -11.37 -15.18 -25.42
N SER A 258 -12.12 -15.27 -24.32
CA SER A 258 -13.52 -14.81 -24.25
C SER A 258 -13.68 -13.35 -23.88
N ALA A 259 -12.57 -12.65 -23.60
CA ALA A 259 -12.54 -11.27 -23.08
C ALA A 259 -13.41 -11.10 -21.81
N SER A 260 -13.41 -12.12 -20.93
CA SER A 260 -14.19 -12.09 -19.68
C SER A 260 -13.29 -11.86 -18.47
N VAL A 261 -13.83 -11.10 -17.52
CA VAL A 261 -13.18 -10.72 -16.28
C VAL A 261 -14.04 -11.19 -15.11
N ASN A 262 -13.46 -11.94 -14.19
CA ASN A 262 -14.08 -12.31 -12.91
C ASN A 262 -13.27 -11.70 -11.76
N VAL A 263 -13.92 -11.08 -10.79
CA VAL A 263 -13.27 -10.42 -9.64
C VAL A 263 -13.81 -10.99 -8.35
N GLU A 264 -12.92 -11.35 -7.44
CA GLU A 264 -13.23 -11.79 -6.09
C GLU A 264 -12.44 -10.95 -5.08
N ILE A 265 -13.06 -10.67 -3.92
CA ILE A 265 -12.38 -10.02 -2.80
C ILE A 265 -11.79 -11.11 -1.90
N ALA A 266 -10.51 -11.01 -1.59
CA ALA A 266 -9.86 -11.77 -0.54
C ALA A 266 -9.75 -10.87 0.70
N GLU A 267 -10.59 -11.13 1.71
CA GLU A 267 -10.57 -10.36 2.94
C GLU A 267 -9.19 -10.41 3.60
N TRP A 268 -8.70 -9.25 4.01
CA TRP A 268 -7.47 -9.15 4.78
C TRP A 268 -7.76 -9.59 6.22
N GLU A 269 -7.21 -10.74 6.60
CA GLU A 269 -7.22 -11.20 8.00
C GLU A 269 -5.92 -10.76 8.67
N THR A 270 -6.03 -9.98 9.75
CA THR A 270 -4.92 -9.72 10.66
C THR A 270 -4.62 -11.01 11.43
N SER A 271 -3.91 -11.94 10.79
CA SER A 271 -3.43 -13.14 11.47
C SER A 271 -2.10 -12.83 12.14
N PRO A 272 -1.95 -13.05 13.45
CA PRO A 272 -0.67 -12.86 14.14
C PRO A 272 0.42 -13.85 13.71
N GLU A 273 0.15 -14.73 12.75
CA GLU A 273 1.09 -15.72 12.23
C GLU A 273 1.66 -15.41 10.83
N SER A 274 1.22 -14.35 10.15
CA SER A 274 1.71 -14.01 8.80
C SER A 274 3.12 -13.38 8.78
N ASP A 275 3.74 -13.13 9.94
CA ASP A 275 5.09 -12.55 10.06
C ASP A 275 6.24 -13.55 9.78
N LYS A 276 5.96 -14.71 9.20
CA LYS A 276 7.01 -15.59 8.68
C LYS A 276 7.14 -15.40 7.18
N VAL A 277 7.57 -14.21 6.78
CA VAL A 277 8.16 -14.03 5.45
C VAL A 277 9.56 -14.63 5.47
N ILE A 278 9.71 -15.63 4.65
CA ILE A 278 10.98 -16.31 4.33
C ILE A 278 11.86 -15.39 3.49
#